data_c5f72e1de9e477d129a9482ed750e538
#
_entry.id   c5f72e1de9e477d129a9482ed750e538
#
_cell.length_a   1.000
_cell.length_b   1.000
_cell.length_c   1.000
_cell.angle_alpha   90.00
_cell.angle_beta   90.00
_cell.angle_gamma   90.00
#
_symmetry.space_group_name_H-M   'P 1'
#
loop_
_entity.id
_entity.type
_entity.pdbx_description
1 polymer ?
#
loop_
_entity_poly.entity_id
_entity_poly.type
_entity_poly.pdbx_seq_one_letter_code
_entity_poly.pdbx_strand_id
1 'polypeptide(L)'
;MHNCRFFELRWKKPMKMMNSIIMTGFGRISAACGCHTGRRRKNNEDNFFFAGRYMASDNNGLGSILEKSFSLKKDRFFAVFDGMGGGEYGEIASYIAAKATERYLNAEEAANLASKKDYLEKMCTHVNDRIFKETLRLNAEMMGSTLAGLYFTGSQVWTVNGGGQQMLSLTRRETSADFRRSDR
;
A
#
# COMPACT_ATOMS: atom_id res chain seq x y z
N MET A 1 -0.33 4.88 -17.93
CA MET A 1 0.99 4.55 -17.34
C MET A 1 0.94 5.04 -15.90
N HIS A 2 1.14 4.13 -14.93
CA HIS A 2 1.10 4.46 -13.50
C HIS A 2 2.24 5.43 -13.14
N ASN A 3 1.92 6.52 -12.49
CA ASN A 3 2.87 7.59 -12.15
C ASN A 3 3.45 7.49 -10.74
N CYS A 4 2.90 6.60 -9.88
CA CYS A 4 3.48 6.26 -8.58
C CYS A 4 4.12 4.87 -8.62
N ARG A 5 5.34 4.77 -8.11
CA ARG A 5 6.10 3.51 -8.10
C ARG A 5 6.83 3.33 -6.78
N PHE A 6 6.91 2.08 -6.33
CA PHE A 6 7.89 1.65 -5.33
C PHE A 6 9.14 1.16 -6.07
N PHE A 7 10.27 1.86 -5.89
CA PHE A 7 11.49 1.57 -6.64
C PHE A 7 12.33 0.49 -6.00
N GLU A 8 12.31 0.36 -4.68
CA GLU A 8 13.12 -0.65 -4.00
C GLU A 8 12.59 -0.98 -2.62
N LEU A 9 12.47 -2.27 -2.33
CA LEU A 9 12.28 -2.81 -1.00
C LEU A 9 13.47 -3.70 -0.68
N ARG A 10 14.42 -3.19 0.13
CA ARG A 10 15.56 -3.98 0.60
C ARG A 10 15.27 -4.58 1.98
N TRP A 11 15.34 -5.88 2.03
CA TRP A 11 15.24 -6.63 3.27
C TRP A 11 16.66 -6.93 3.80
N LYS A 12 17.02 -6.37 4.96
CA LYS A 12 18.26 -6.75 5.66
C LYS A 12 17.95 -7.77 6.75
N LYS A 13 18.51 -8.98 6.62
CA LYS A 13 18.52 -9.96 7.70
C LYS A 13 19.40 -9.46 8.86
N PRO A 14 19.01 -9.63 10.13
CA PRO A 14 19.96 -9.47 11.23
C PRO A 14 21.04 -10.56 11.12
N MET A 15 22.27 -10.18 11.40
CA MET A 15 23.44 -11.07 11.37
C MET A 15 23.25 -12.22 12.37
N LYS A 16 23.55 -13.47 11.97
CA LYS A 16 23.49 -14.66 12.80
C LYS A 16 24.52 -14.57 13.93
N MET A 17 24.10 -14.56 15.17
CA MET A 17 24.90 -15.10 16.27
C MET A 17 24.45 -16.52 16.57
N MET A 18 25.41 -17.42 16.62
CA MET A 18 25.19 -18.85 16.88
C MET A 18 24.83 -19.10 18.36
N ASN A 19 23.91 -19.98 18.53
CA ASN A 19 23.46 -20.78 19.66
C ASN A 19 22.14 -20.40 20.33
N SER A 20 21.23 -21.40 20.23
CA SER A 20 19.93 -21.59 20.90
C SER A 20 18.98 -20.37 20.88
N ILE A 21 17.89 -20.52 20.14
CA ILE A 21 17.34 -19.35 19.51
C ILE A 21 15.83 -19.40 19.56
N ILE A 22 15.34 -18.54 20.37
CA ILE A 22 14.06 -17.87 20.13
C ILE A 22 14.38 -16.76 19.13
N MET A 23 13.96 -16.89 17.86
CA MET A 23 14.13 -15.85 16.86
C MET A 23 13.14 -14.72 17.12
N THR A 24 13.45 -13.83 18.03
CA THR A 24 12.85 -12.50 18.13
C THR A 24 13.48 -11.59 17.08
N GLY A 25 13.26 -11.92 15.81
CA GLY A 25 13.88 -11.19 14.72
C GLY A 25 13.01 -10.02 14.27
N PHE A 26 13.04 -8.92 14.98
CA PHE A 26 12.54 -7.65 14.43
C PHE A 26 13.45 -7.21 13.29
N GLY A 27 13.01 -7.47 12.06
CA GLY A 27 13.70 -7.03 10.87
C GLY A 27 13.59 -5.51 10.69
N ARG A 28 14.37 -4.99 9.76
CA ARG A 28 14.23 -3.64 9.21
C ARG A 28 13.96 -3.77 7.73
N ILE A 29 13.16 -2.84 7.20
CA ILE A 29 12.96 -2.64 5.76
C ILE A 29 13.43 -1.25 5.38
N SER A 30 14.02 -1.11 4.21
CA SER A 30 14.23 0.18 3.55
C SER A 30 13.25 0.27 2.40
N ALA A 31 12.56 1.39 2.30
CA ALA A 31 11.55 1.63 1.27
C ALA A 31 11.80 2.99 0.62
N ALA A 32 11.53 3.08 -0.68
CA ALA A 32 11.55 4.30 -1.44
C ALA A 32 10.24 4.46 -2.20
N CYS A 33 9.76 5.70 -2.33
CA CYS A 33 8.56 6.06 -3.07
C CYS A 33 8.82 7.28 -3.93
N GLY A 34 8.44 7.20 -5.20
CA GLY A 34 8.42 8.32 -6.14
C GLY A 34 7.04 8.49 -6.73
N CYS A 35 6.64 9.73 -6.97
CA CYS A 35 5.37 10.09 -7.60
C CYS A 35 5.55 11.35 -8.43
N HIS A 36 5.05 11.37 -9.67
CA HIS A 36 5.20 12.48 -10.58
C HIS A 36 4.05 12.55 -11.57
N THR A 37 3.49 13.73 -11.82
CA THR A 37 2.37 13.97 -12.74
C THR A 37 2.67 13.55 -14.18
N GLY A 38 3.95 13.48 -14.56
CA GLY A 38 4.33 13.27 -15.96
C GLY A 38 4.38 14.59 -16.75
N ARG A 39 4.44 14.48 -18.09
CA ARG A 39 4.62 15.65 -18.97
C ARG A 39 3.34 16.12 -19.66
N ARG A 40 2.23 15.39 -19.55
CA ARG A 40 1.01 15.63 -20.33
C ARG A 40 -0.20 16.02 -19.49
N ARG A 41 -0.26 15.59 -18.24
CA ARG A 41 -1.40 15.84 -17.35
C ARG A 41 -1.16 17.13 -16.55
N LYS A 42 -2.24 17.86 -16.26
CA LYS A 42 -2.20 19.05 -15.41
C LYS A 42 -2.25 18.68 -13.92
N ASN A 43 -2.85 17.57 -13.60
CA ASN A 43 -2.98 17.05 -12.23
C ASN A 43 -2.58 15.56 -12.19
N ASN A 44 -2.17 15.10 -11.03
CA ASN A 44 -1.78 13.72 -10.80
C ASN A 44 -2.96 12.93 -10.24
N GLU A 45 -3.46 11.98 -11.00
CA GLU A 45 -4.57 11.11 -10.58
C GLU A 45 -4.09 9.94 -9.70
N ASP A 46 -2.77 9.72 -9.63
CA ASP A 46 -2.19 8.69 -8.78
C ASP A 46 -1.86 9.24 -7.38
N ASN A 47 -1.93 8.36 -6.41
CA ASN A 47 -1.51 8.62 -5.04
C ASN A 47 -0.76 7.42 -4.47
N PHE A 48 -0.21 7.57 -3.28
CA PHE A 48 0.48 6.52 -2.55
C PHE A 48 0.13 6.56 -1.07
N PHE A 49 0.41 5.48 -0.36
CA PHE A 49 0.49 5.44 1.09
C PHE A 49 1.87 4.92 1.50
N PHE A 50 2.67 5.77 2.12
CA PHE A 50 4.04 5.48 2.53
C PHE A 50 4.16 5.60 4.05
N ALA A 51 3.70 4.56 4.76
CA ALA A 51 3.74 4.48 6.22
C ALA A 51 3.21 5.74 6.93
N GLY A 52 2.00 6.17 6.57
CA GLY A 52 1.32 7.34 7.15
C GLY A 52 1.47 8.63 6.33
N ARG A 53 2.08 8.59 5.15
CA ARG A 53 2.19 9.74 4.24
C ARG A 53 1.48 9.45 2.93
N TYR A 54 0.79 10.43 2.41
CA TYR A 54 0.12 10.46 1.10
C TYR A 54 0.02 11.90 0.59
N MET A 55 -0.36 12.09 -0.66
CA MET A 55 -0.50 13.40 -1.29
C MET A 55 -1.94 13.94 -1.15
N ALA A 56 -2.10 15.25 -1.25
CA ALA A 56 -3.41 15.85 -1.45
C ALA A 56 -4.01 15.46 -2.81
N SER A 57 -5.30 15.69 -3.02
CA SER A 57 -5.95 15.44 -4.33
C SER A 57 -5.38 16.35 -5.43
N ASP A 58 -5.16 17.62 -5.12
CA ASP A 58 -4.46 18.53 -6.04
C ASP A 58 -2.95 18.45 -5.75
N ASN A 59 -2.20 17.77 -6.62
CA ASN A 59 -0.77 17.58 -6.45
C ASN A 59 -0.04 17.36 -7.77
N ASN A 60 1.19 17.84 -7.84
CA ASN A 60 2.10 17.63 -8.97
C ASN A 60 3.09 16.49 -8.75
N GLY A 61 2.88 15.69 -7.72
CA GLY A 61 3.80 14.64 -7.29
C GLY A 61 4.81 15.11 -6.24
N LEU A 62 5.82 14.29 -6.02
CA LEU A 62 6.91 14.55 -5.09
C LEU A 62 8.04 15.29 -5.79
N GLY A 63 8.60 16.31 -5.17
CA GLY A 63 9.79 17.02 -5.67
C GLY A 63 11.08 16.18 -5.60
N SER A 64 11.07 15.12 -4.79
CA SER A 64 12.18 14.16 -4.65
C SER A 64 11.64 12.80 -4.19
N ILE A 65 12.46 11.77 -4.35
CA ILE A 65 12.14 10.42 -3.86
C ILE A 65 12.10 10.44 -2.32
N LEU A 66 11.05 9.85 -1.74
CA LEU A 66 10.98 9.59 -0.31
C LEU A 66 11.72 8.28 -0.03
N GLU A 67 12.74 8.34 0.83
CA GLU A 67 13.46 7.15 1.28
C GLU A 67 13.45 7.07 2.80
N LYS A 68 13.17 5.89 3.34
CA LYS A 68 13.20 5.67 4.79
C LYS A 68 13.38 4.20 5.15
N SER A 69 14.12 3.98 6.24
CA SER A 69 14.22 2.66 6.87
C SER A 69 13.28 2.59 8.06
N PHE A 70 12.55 1.48 8.17
CA PHE A 70 11.57 1.23 9.21
C PHE A 70 11.93 -0.02 10.01
N SER A 71 11.69 0.02 11.31
CA SER A 71 11.70 -1.17 12.16
C SER A 71 10.37 -1.91 11.98
N LEU A 72 10.42 -3.24 11.89
CA LEU A 72 9.25 -4.12 11.86
C LEU A 72 8.79 -4.55 13.27
N LYS A 73 9.18 -3.82 14.32
CA LYS A 73 8.53 -3.93 15.66
C LYS A 73 7.06 -3.53 15.60
N LYS A 74 6.69 -2.69 14.63
CA LYS A 74 5.31 -2.33 14.28
C LYS A 74 5.05 -2.72 12.84
N ASP A 75 3.83 -3.13 12.57
CA ASP A 75 3.37 -3.42 11.22
C ASP A 75 3.51 -2.18 10.32
N ARG A 76 3.76 -2.39 9.02
CA ARG A 76 3.94 -1.32 8.03
C ARG A 76 3.13 -1.62 6.79
N PHE A 77 2.45 -0.61 6.29
CA PHE A 77 1.72 -0.68 5.03
C PHE A 77 2.27 0.34 4.04
N PHE A 78 2.41 -0.09 2.80
CA PHE A 78 2.79 0.73 1.65
C PHE A 78 1.85 0.38 0.51
N ALA A 79 1.33 1.38 -0.18
CA ALA A 79 0.44 1.17 -1.31
C ALA A 79 0.57 2.26 -2.37
N VAL A 80 0.17 1.93 -3.59
CA VAL A 80 -0.08 2.87 -4.67
C VAL A 80 -1.53 2.76 -5.09
N PHE A 81 -2.09 3.89 -5.52
CA PHE A 81 -3.46 4.05 -5.93
C PHE A 81 -3.48 4.77 -7.28
N ASP A 82 -4.12 4.19 -8.27
CA ASP A 82 -4.38 4.81 -9.58
C ASP A 82 -5.86 5.19 -9.63
N GLY A 83 -6.13 6.48 -9.65
CA GLY A 83 -7.48 7.02 -9.61
C GLY A 83 -8.13 7.03 -10.98
N MET A 84 -9.40 6.65 -11.01
CA MET A 84 -10.26 6.62 -12.19
C MET A 84 -11.53 7.44 -11.92
N GLY A 85 -11.89 8.35 -12.82
CA GLY A 85 -13.06 9.20 -12.59
C GLY A 85 -13.69 9.80 -13.84
N GLY A 86 -13.60 9.12 -14.98
CA GLY A 86 -14.22 9.60 -16.22
C GLY A 86 -13.71 10.96 -16.69
N GLY A 87 -12.50 11.36 -16.27
CA GLY A 87 -11.83 12.60 -16.67
C GLY A 87 -11.86 13.73 -15.62
N GLU A 88 -12.63 13.63 -14.52
CA GLU A 88 -12.77 14.76 -13.58
C GLU A 88 -12.50 14.45 -12.10
N TYR A 89 -12.44 13.17 -11.67
CA TYR A 89 -12.39 12.84 -10.22
C TYR A 89 -11.37 11.76 -9.85
N GLY A 90 -10.46 11.42 -10.76
CA GLY A 90 -9.45 10.38 -10.51
C GLY A 90 -8.53 10.73 -9.35
N GLU A 91 -8.06 11.97 -9.28
CA GLU A 91 -7.21 12.50 -8.21
C GLU A 91 -7.93 12.49 -6.85
N ILE A 92 -9.25 12.73 -6.85
CA ILE A 92 -10.07 12.67 -5.64
C ILE A 92 -10.22 11.22 -5.19
N ALA A 93 -10.45 10.29 -6.12
CA ALA A 93 -10.61 8.87 -5.81
C ALA A 93 -9.35 8.29 -5.17
N SER A 94 -8.17 8.52 -5.74
CA SER A 94 -6.90 8.05 -5.20
C SER A 94 -6.54 8.71 -3.86
N TYR A 95 -6.84 9.99 -3.69
CA TYR A 95 -6.69 10.68 -2.40
C TYR A 95 -7.60 10.08 -1.32
N ILE A 96 -8.88 9.85 -1.63
CA ILE A 96 -9.83 9.23 -0.69
C ILE A 96 -9.37 7.81 -0.32
N ALA A 97 -8.87 7.03 -1.30
CA ALA A 97 -8.32 5.71 -1.05
C ALA A 97 -7.16 5.75 -0.04
N ALA A 98 -6.18 6.63 -0.27
CA ALA A 98 -5.02 6.79 0.62
C ALA A 98 -5.43 7.26 2.03
N LYS A 99 -6.32 8.26 2.11
CA LYS A 99 -6.83 8.80 3.38
C LYS A 99 -7.70 7.80 4.16
N ALA A 100 -8.52 7.01 3.46
CA ALA A 100 -9.32 5.97 4.08
C ALA A 100 -8.43 4.83 4.62
N THR A 101 -7.38 4.47 3.88
CA THR A 101 -6.35 3.53 4.33
C THR A 101 -5.71 4.02 5.63
N GLU A 102 -5.26 5.27 5.70
CA GLU A 102 -4.69 5.84 6.94
C GLU A 102 -5.65 5.73 8.11
N ARG A 103 -6.90 6.15 7.92
CA ARG A 103 -7.93 6.11 8.97
C ARG A 103 -8.16 4.70 9.49
N TYR A 104 -8.25 3.74 8.58
CA TYR A 104 -8.45 2.33 8.94
C TYR A 104 -7.26 1.77 9.74
N LEU A 105 -6.04 2.04 9.29
CA LEU A 105 -4.82 1.57 9.96
C LEU A 105 -4.60 2.20 11.34
N ASN A 106 -5.12 3.40 11.58
CA ASN A 106 -5.04 4.10 12.86
C ASN A 106 -6.22 3.81 13.80
N ALA A 107 -7.27 3.12 13.33
CA ALA A 107 -8.40 2.76 14.18
C ALA A 107 -8.03 1.61 15.12
N GLU A 108 -8.33 1.76 16.43
CA GLU A 108 -8.04 0.74 17.45
C GLU A 108 -8.84 -0.57 17.26
N GLU A 109 -9.93 -0.53 16.52
CA GLU A 109 -10.75 -1.70 16.19
C GLU A 109 -10.01 -2.79 15.41
N ALA A 110 -8.88 -2.44 14.80
CA ALA A 110 -8.00 -3.36 14.09
C ALA A 110 -7.42 -4.48 14.97
N ALA A 111 -7.33 -4.28 16.27
CA ALA A 111 -6.73 -5.25 17.21
C ALA A 111 -7.59 -6.50 17.46
N ASN A 112 -8.90 -6.47 17.13
CA ASN A 112 -9.86 -7.51 17.49
C ASN A 112 -10.22 -8.47 16.35
N LEU A 113 -9.52 -8.42 15.20
CA LEU A 113 -9.85 -9.28 14.06
C LEU A 113 -9.14 -10.63 14.13
N ALA A 114 -9.87 -11.69 13.80
CA ALA A 114 -9.45 -13.09 13.94
C ALA A 114 -8.23 -13.43 13.05
N SER A 115 -8.03 -12.73 11.93
CA SER A 115 -6.89 -12.95 11.05
C SER A 115 -6.42 -11.67 10.36
N LYS A 116 -5.13 -11.66 9.92
CA LYS A 116 -4.59 -10.56 9.12
C LYS A 116 -5.26 -10.47 7.74
N LYS A 117 -5.72 -11.59 7.19
CA LYS A 117 -6.48 -11.62 5.96
C LYS A 117 -7.78 -10.83 6.12
N ASP A 118 -8.59 -11.16 7.13
CA ASP A 118 -9.87 -10.47 7.39
C ASP A 118 -9.65 -8.98 7.67
N TYR A 119 -8.56 -8.62 8.34
CA TYR A 119 -8.17 -7.25 8.58
C TYR A 119 -7.95 -6.48 7.28
N LEU A 120 -7.19 -7.05 6.35
CA LEU A 120 -6.89 -6.40 5.07
C LEU A 120 -8.10 -6.38 4.12
N GLU A 121 -8.96 -7.42 4.15
CA GLU A 121 -10.20 -7.44 3.39
C GLU A 121 -11.18 -6.36 3.87
N LYS A 122 -11.33 -6.20 5.18
CA LYS A 122 -12.14 -5.12 5.76
C LYS A 122 -11.57 -3.74 5.46
N MET A 123 -10.25 -3.59 5.43
CA MET A 123 -9.61 -2.36 4.98
C MET A 123 -10.00 -2.03 3.54
N CYS A 124 -9.94 -2.99 2.62
CA CYS A 124 -10.34 -2.78 1.23
C CYS A 124 -11.82 -2.40 1.11
N THR A 125 -12.69 -3.07 1.87
CA THR A 125 -14.11 -2.74 1.94
C THR A 125 -14.32 -1.31 2.44
N HIS A 126 -13.64 -0.94 3.54
CA HIS A 126 -13.70 0.42 4.09
C HIS A 126 -13.27 1.48 3.07
N VAL A 127 -12.17 1.23 2.35
CA VAL A 127 -11.67 2.14 1.30
C VAL A 127 -12.73 2.30 0.20
N ASN A 128 -13.29 1.19 -0.30
CA ASN A 128 -14.34 1.20 -1.32
C ASN A 128 -15.58 1.99 -0.86
N ASP A 129 -16.05 1.77 0.35
CA ASP A 129 -17.20 2.48 0.93
C ASP A 129 -16.97 3.99 1.02
N ARG A 130 -15.73 4.40 1.31
CA ARG A 130 -15.38 5.83 1.38
C ARG A 130 -15.39 6.48 0.00
N ILE A 131 -14.85 5.79 -1.02
CA ILE A 131 -14.89 6.25 -2.41
C ILE A 131 -16.35 6.34 -2.88
N PHE A 132 -17.15 5.29 -2.64
CA PHE A 132 -18.57 5.28 -3.04
C PHE A 132 -19.38 6.41 -2.42
N LYS A 133 -19.21 6.68 -1.12
CA LYS A 133 -19.86 7.82 -0.45
C LYS A 133 -19.49 9.16 -1.07
N GLU A 134 -18.24 9.33 -1.46
CA GLU A 134 -17.78 10.56 -2.11
C GLU A 134 -18.31 10.68 -3.54
N THR A 135 -18.40 9.56 -4.28
CA THR A 135 -19.04 9.51 -5.61
C THR A 135 -20.47 10.06 -5.54
N LEU A 136 -21.25 9.60 -4.55
CA LEU A 136 -22.61 10.09 -4.34
C LEU A 136 -22.65 11.58 -3.95
N ARG A 137 -21.73 12.02 -3.08
CA ARG A 137 -21.67 13.42 -2.63
C ARG A 137 -21.36 14.38 -3.77
N LEU A 138 -20.49 13.97 -4.69
CA LEU A 138 -20.09 14.77 -5.85
C LEU A 138 -21.06 14.63 -7.03
N ASN A 139 -22.08 13.77 -6.93
CA ASN A 139 -22.97 13.41 -8.04
C ASN A 139 -22.18 12.98 -9.29
N ALA A 140 -21.06 12.28 -9.08
CA ALA A 140 -20.22 11.79 -10.16
C ALA A 140 -20.81 10.51 -10.78
N GLU A 141 -20.72 10.36 -12.10
CA GLU A 141 -21.20 9.16 -12.78
C GLU A 141 -20.41 7.92 -12.36
N MET A 142 -19.10 8.07 -12.26
CA MET A 142 -18.19 7.00 -11.85
C MET A 142 -16.93 7.58 -11.20
N MET A 143 -16.54 7.02 -10.08
CA MET A 143 -15.29 7.32 -9.41
C MET A 143 -14.73 6.05 -8.77
N GLY A 144 -13.46 5.79 -8.92
CA GLY A 144 -12.81 4.60 -8.39
C GLY A 144 -11.31 4.76 -8.25
N SER A 145 -10.66 3.81 -7.59
CA SER A 145 -9.20 3.74 -7.52
C SER A 145 -8.75 2.29 -7.49
N THR A 146 -7.66 2.00 -8.15
CA THR A 146 -6.92 0.77 -7.89
C THR A 146 -6.24 0.84 -6.51
N LEU A 147 -5.86 -0.30 -5.97
CA LEU A 147 -5.00 -0.41 -4.80
C LEU A 147 -4.02 -1.54 -5.04
N ALA A 148 -2.72 -1.25 -5.00
CA ALA A 148 -1.67 -2.26 -4.96
C ALA A 148 -0.78 -1.98 -3.75
N GLY A 149 -0.73 -2.90 -2.79
CA GLY A 149 -0.09 -2.67 -1.50
C GLY A 149 0.68 -3.84 -0.94
N LEU A 150 1.59 -3.53 -0.01
CA LEU A 150 2.37 -4.48 0.77
C LEU A 150 2.19 -4.18 2.26
N TYR A 151 1.76 -5.19 3.02
CA TYR A 151 1.61 -5.12 4.46
C TYR A 151 2.65 -6.00 5.14
N PHE A 152 3.56 -5.39 5.84
CA PHE A 152 4.65 -6.04 6.56
C PHE A 152 4.29 -6.19 8.03
N THR A 153 4.40 -7.41 8.53
CA THR A 153 4.42 -7.71 9.96
C THR A 153 5.85 -8.11 10.38
N GLY A 154 6.07 -8.42 11.64
CA GLY A 154 7.37 -8.90 12.11
C GLY A 154 7.84 -10.21 11.43
N SER A 155 6.92 -11.03 10.90
CA SER A 155 7.21 -12.36 10.36
C SER A 155 6.68 -12.62 8.95
N GLN A 156 5.76 -11.79 8.44
CA GLN A 156 5.05 -12.04 7.19
C GLN A 156 4.97 -10.77 6.33
N VAL A 157 4.85 -10.97 5.03
CA VAL A 157 4.50 -9.94 4.06
C VAL A 157 3.23 -10.38 3.36
N TRP A 158 2.24 -9.48 3.31
CA TRP A 158 0.98 -9.66 2.62
C TRP A 158 0.93 -8.73 1.42
N THR A 159 0.56 -9.25 0.27
CA THR A 159 0.22 -8.42 -0.88
C THR A 159 -1.27 -8.12 -0.84
N VAL A 160 -1.64 -6.88 -1.13
CA VAL A 160 -3.02 -6.42 -1.21
C VAL A 160 -3.24 -5.84 -2.59
N ASN A 161 -4.24 -6.34 -3.30
CA ASN A 161 -4.61 -5.84 -4.61
C ASN A 161 -6.12 -5.62 -4.67
N GLY A 162 -6.54 -4.37 -4.82
CA GLY A 162 -7.93 -3.97 -4.97
C GLY A 162 -8.26 -3.69 -6.44
N GLY A 163 -9.21 -4.43 -6.99
CA GLY A 163 -9.60 -4.41 -8.41
C GLY A 163 -9.73 -5.81 -9.01
N GLY A 164 -9.27 -6.84 -8.31
CA GLY A 164 -9.42 -8.26 -8.61
C GLY A 164 -8.86 -9.04 -7.43
N GLN A 165 -9.69 -9.81 -6.79
CA GLN A 165 -9.45 -10.48 -5.52
C GLN A 165 -8.25 -11.44 -5.56
N GLN A 166 -7.05 -10.96 -5.29
CA GLN A 166 -5.94 -11.85 -4.92
C GLN A 166 -5.17 -11.26 -3.75
N MET A 167 -5.40 -11.82 -2.59
CA MET A 167 -4.58 -11.60 -1.41
C MET A 167 -3.60 -12.77 -1.30
N LEU A 168 -2.31 -12.50 -1.48
CA LEU A 168 -1.26 -13.50 -1.31
C LEU A 168 -0.51 -13.21 -0.01
N SER A 169 -0.42 -14.21 0.86
CA SER A 169 0.45 -14.19 2.02
C SER A 169 1.77 -14.87 1.67
N LEU A 170 2.86 -14.13 1.75
CA LEU A 170 4.20 -14.66 1.63
C LEU A 170 4.77 -14.87 3.03
N THR A 171 4.87 -16.12 3.45
CA THR A 171 5.50 -16.50 4.70
C THR A 171 7.01 -16.63 4.49
N ARG A 172 7.81 -16.27 5.47
CA ARG A 172 9.30 -16.30 5.49
C ARG A 172 9.93 -17.66 5.16
N ARG A 173 9.14 -18.72 5.01
CA ARG A 173 9.63 -20.09 4.69
C ARG A 173 9.83 -20.37 3.20
N GLU A 174 9.23 -19.57 2.32
CA GLU A 174 9.42 -19.75 0.89
C GLU A 174 10.68 -19.01 0.45
N THR A 175 11.78 -19.74 0.50
CA THR A 175 13.07 -19.34 0.01
C THR A 175 13.01 -19.15 -1.50
N SER A 176 13.71 -18.17 -1.98
CA SER A 176 14.18 -17.74 -3.30
C SER A 176 14.20 -18.71 -4.50
N ALA A 177 13.59 -19.89 -4.44
CA ALA A 177 13.55 -20.87 -5.53
C ALA A 177 12.31 -20.75 -6.44
N ASP A 178 11.18 -20.23 -5.96
CA ASP A 178 9.92 -20.26 -6.73
C ASP A 178 9.58 -18.96 -7.48
N PHE A 179 10.36 -17.92 -7.32
CA PHE A 179 10.11 -16.64 -8.04
C PHE A 179 10.53 -16.69 -9.53
N ARG A 180 11.07 -17.80 -10.04
CA ARG A 180 11.53 -17.93 -11.43
C ARG A 180 10.60 -18.72 -12.36
N ARG A 181 9.35 -18.97 -12.01
CA ARG A 181 8.51 -19.88 -12.79
C ARG A 181 7.09 -19.39 -13.09
N SER A 182 6.91 -18.10 -13.38
CA SER A 182 5.63 -17.61 -13.93
C SER A 182 5.75 -16.84 -15.24
N ASP A 183 6.83 -17.04 -16.00
CA ASP A 183 6.94 -16.58 -17.39
C ASP A 183 6.95 -17.80 -18.31
N ARG A 184 5.75 -18.31 -18.60
CA ARG A 184 5.43 -19.06 -19.83
C ARG A 184 3.95 -18.89 -20.15
#